data_304838d02e76b9847f8a839c177a17ab
#
_entry.id   304838d02e76b9847f8a839c177a17ab
#
_cell.length_a   1.000
_cell.length_b   1.000
_cell.length_c   1.000
_cell.angle_alpha   90.00
_cell.angle_beta   90.00
_cell.angle_gamma   90.00
#
_symmetry.space_group_name_H-M   'P 1'
#
loop_
_entity.id
_entity.type
_entity.pdbx_description
1 polymer ?
#
loop_
_entity_poly.entity_id
_entity_poly.type
_entity_poly.pdbx_seq_one_letter_code
_entity_poly.pdbx_strand_id
1 'polypeptide(L)'
;VEGSKKDALAKCTSIFPGNGVIIENAPMVIAVTAITGRSGYERDGSFSTPKGTGWQMYDAGVASEAFCLAAHEQGLGTVILGLFDEEEASRLLELPEGRELVALIPIGHPAEAPVAPKRKTVEDLLSYQS
;
A
#
# COMPACT_ATOMS: atom_id res chain seq x y z
N VAL A 1 -6.27 -7.52 8.29
CA VAL A 1 -7.55 -8.11 7.83
C VAL A 1 -7.34 -9.59 7.56
N GLU A 2 -8.20 -10.45 8.09
CA GLU A 2 -8.13 -11.91 7.99
C GLU A 2 -9.50 -12.51 7.66
N GLY A 3 -9.54 -13.83 7.40
CA GLY A 3 -10.76 -14.60 7.22
C GLY A 3 -11.65 -14.10 6.09
N SER A 4 -12.96 -14.20 6.24
CA SER A 4 -13.94 -13.88 5.20
C SER A 4 -13.87 -12.44 4.70
N LYS A 5 -13.46 -11.48 5.54
CA LYS A 5 -13.26 -10.07 5.12
C LYS A 5 -12.06 -9.95 4.17
N LYS A 6 -10.97 -10.72 4.40
CA LYS A 6 -9.83 -10.83 3.48
C LYS A 6 -10.27 -11.42 2.14
N ASP A 7 -11.05 -12.48 2.15
CA ASP A 7 -11.54 -13.15 0.94
C ASP A 7 -12.50 -12.24 0.14
N ALA A 8 -13.24 -11.38 0.81
CA ALA A 8 -14.04 -10.35 0.17
C ALA A 8 -13.16 -9.28 -0.49
N LEU A 9 -12.07 -8.84 0.17
CA LEU A 9 -11.10 -7.92 -0.41
C LEU A 9 -10.43 -8.47 -1.67
N ALA A 10 -10.16 -9.78 -1.73
CA ALA A 10 -9.60 -10.41 -2.92
C ALA A 10 -10.50 -10.18 -4.16
N LYS A 11 -11.82 -10.15 -3.99
CA LYS A 11 -12.78 -9.89 -5.07
C LYS A 11 -12.75 -8.44 -5.56
N CYS A 12 -12.36 -7.49 -4.70
CA CYS A 12 -12.20 -6.09 -5.09
C CYS A 12 -11.03 -5.87 -6.06
N THR A 13 -10.17 -6.86 -6.27
CA THR A 13 -9.02 -6.78 -7.20
C THR A 13 -9.32 -7.34 -8.59
N SER A 14 -10.59 -7.47 -8.98
CA SER A 14 -11.02 -8.03 -10.27
C SER A 14 -10.45 -7.32 -11.50
N ILE A 15 -10.05 -6.04 -11.35
CA ILE A 15 -9.36 -5.24 -12.37
C ILE A 15 -8.01 -5.89 -12.75
N PHE A 16 -7.35 -6.54 -11.78
CA PHE A 16 -6.12 -7.30 -11.98
C PHE A 16 -6.21 -8.64 -11.23
N PRO A 17 -6.75 -9.69 -11.85
CA PRO A 17 -7.10 -10.97 -11.18
C PRO A 17 -5.93 -11.63 -10.44
N GLY A 18 -4.69 -11.42 -10.88
CA GLY A 18 -3.50 -11.92 -10.18
C GLY A 18 -3.37 -11.41 -8.74
N ASN A 19 -3.83 -10.18 -8.47
CA ASN A 19 -3.79 -9.60 -7.12
C ASN A 19 -4.77 -10.33 -6.18
N GLY A 20 -5.93 -10.75 -6.68
CA GLY A 20 -6.89 -11.54 -5.92
C GLY A 20 -6.29 -12.86 -5.42
N VAL A 21 -5.62 -13.58 -6.30
CA VAL A 21 -4.95 -14.85 -5.95
C VAL A 21 -3.87 -14.64 -4.88
N ILE A 22 -3.12 -13.53 -4.95
CA ILE A 22 -2.11 -13.20 -3.93
C ILE A 22 -2.79 -12.97 -2.56
N ILE A 23 -3.90 -12.22 -2.54
CA ILE A 23 -4.65 -11.97 -1.30
C ILE A 23 -5.23 -13.27 -0.74
N GLU A 24 -5.82 -14.12 -1.59
CA GLU A 24 -6.40 -15.40 -1.16
C GLU A 24 -5.37 -16.30 -0.51
N ASN A 25 -4.17 -16.39 -1.07
CA ASN A 25 -3.08 -17.23 -0.58
C ASN A 25 -2.37 -16.66 0.66
N ALA A 26 -2.47 -15.38 0.92
CA ALA A 26 -1.86 -14.77 2.10
C ALA A 26 -2.71 -15.04 3.36
N PRO A 27 -2.09 -15.29 4.53
CA PRO A 27 -2.84 -15.45 5.77
C PRO A 27 -3.51 -14.14 6.21
N MET A 28 -2.94 -12.99 5.85
CA MET A 28 -3.38 -11.67 6.28
C MET A 28 -3.16 -10.61 5.21
N VAL A 29 -3.97 -9.56 5.23
CA VAL A 29 -3.79 -8.34 4.42
C VAL A 29 -3.76 -7.13 5.35
N ILE A 30 -2.78 -6.27 5.16
CA ILE A 30 -2.71 -4.96 5.80
C ILE A 30 -3.39 -3.93 4.88
N ALA A 31 -4.36 -3.22 5.40
CA ALA A 31 -4.96 -2.08 4.73
C ALA A 31 -4.21 -0.80 5.13
N VAL A 32 -3.51 -0.20 4.19
CA VAL A 32 -2.82 1.07 4.40
C VAL A 32 -3.81 2.21 4.18
N THR A 33 -3.99 3.05 5.19
CA THR A 33 -4.92 4.18 5.10
C THR A 33 -4.22 5.49 5.42
N ALA A 34 -4.58 6.56 4.70
CA ALA A 34 -4.20 7.92 5.02
C ALA A 34 -5.31 8.63 5.81
N ILE A 35 -4.94 9.50 6.74
CA ILE A 35 -5.87 10.43 7.37
C ILE A 35 -5.96 11.66 6.46
N THR A 36 -7.16 11.92 5.91
CA THR A 36 -7.36 13.05 5.01
C THR A 36 -7.25 14.39 5.75
N GLY A 37 -6.80 15.41 5.04
CA GLY A 37 -6.72 16.78 5.60
C GLY A 37 -5.64 16.96 6.67
N ARG A 38 -4.61 16.10 6.72
CA ARG A 38 -3.51 16.21 7.70
C ARG A 38 -2.19 16.52 7.01
N SER A 39 -1.55 15.53 6.41
CA SER A 39 -0.27 15.75 5.72
C SER A 39 -0.48 16.63 4.49
N GLY A 40 0.31 17.69 4.38
CA GLY A 40 0.19 18.70 3.33
C GLY A 40 -0.84 19.79 3.57
N TYR A 41 -1.43 19.85 4.77
CA TYR A 41 -2.43 20.86 5.14
C TYR A 41 -1.99 21.72 6.33
N GLU A 42 -2.38 22.99 6.28
CA GLU A 42 -2.31 23.93 7.40
C GLU A 42 -3.51 23.74 8.33
N ARG A 43 -3.48 24.41 9.49
CA ARG A 43 -4.56 24.32 10.50
C ARG A 43 -5.89 24.90 10.02
N ASP A 44 -5.87 25.81 9.05
CA ASP A 44 -7.04 26.44 8.46
C ASP A 44 -7.63 25.64 7.27
N GLY A 45 -7.02 24.47 6.97
CA GLY A 45 -7.43 23.61 5.86
C GLY A 45 -6.83 23.97 4.51
N SER A 46 -6.00 25.00 4.42
CA SER A 46 -5.28 25.34 3.19
C SER A 46 -4.11 24.36 2.96
N PHE A 47 -3.63 24.28 1.72
CA PHE A 47 -2.46 23.45 1.43
C PHE A 47 -1.15 24.12 1.86
N SER A 48 -0.29 23.37 2.55
CA SER A 48 1.05 23.83 2.95
C SER A 48 1.98 24.03 1.74
N THR A 49 1.74 23.33 0.65
CA THR A 49 2.53 23.41 -0.58
C THR A 49 1.67 23.14 -1.82
N PRO A 50 2.15 23.51 -3.03
CA PRO A 50 1.43 23.20 -4.27
C PRO A 50 1.19 21.70 -4.56
N LYS A 51 1.82 20.80 -3.80
CA LYS A 51 1.61 19.34 -3.94
C LYS A 51 0.27 18.89 -3.36
N GLY A 52 -0.36 19.69 -2.50
CA GLY A 52 -1.67 19.40 -1.94
C GLY A 52 -1.73 18.02 -1.26
N THR A 53 -2.71 17.22 -1.66
CA THR A 53 -2.91 15.84 -1.15
C THR A 53 -1.76 14.87 -1.48
N GLY A 54 -0.86 15.22 -2.38
CA GLY A 54 0.29 14.38 -2.75
C GLY A 54 1.18 14.01 -1.56
N TRP A 55 1.21 14.84 -0.50
CA TRP A 55 1.95 14.53 0.72
C TRP A 55 1.36 13.34 1.48
N GLN A 56 0.04 13.16 1.45
CA GLN A 56 -0.61 12.01 2.08
C GLN A 56 -0.17 10.70 1.42
N MET A 57 -0.08 10.70 0.09
CA MET A 57 0.39 9.53 -0.68
C MET A 57 1.87 9.29 -0.47
N TYR A 58 2.68 10.36 -0.38
CA TYR A 58 4.11 10.25 -0.06
C TYR A 58 4.33 9.59 1.30
N ASP A 59 3.65 10.06 2.34
CA ASP A 59 3.77 9.52 3.69
C ASP A 59 3.30 8.06 3.76
N ALA A 60 2.19 7.74 3.09
CA ALA A 60 1.69 6.37 3.01
C ALA A 60 2.69 5.44 2.30
N GLY A 61 3.36 5.92 1.24
CA GLY A 61 4.41 5.17 0.55
C GLY A 61 5.62 4.90 1.44
N VAL A 62 6.10 5.92 2.17
CA VAL A 62 7.22 5.78 3.12
C VAL A 62 6.87 4.79 4.23
N ALA A 63 5.66 4.89 4.79
CA ALA A 63 5.19 3.98 5.84
C ALA A 63 5.05 2.53 5.31
N SER A 64 4.55 2.37 4.09
CA SER A 64 4.42 1.05 3.43
C SER A 64 5.78 0.39 3.22
N GLU A 65 6.77 1.14 2.73
CA GLU A 65 8.13 0.60 2.53
C GLU A 65 8.77 0.21 3.86
N ALA A 66 8.68 1.06 4.89
CA ALA A 66 9.20 0.74 6.22
C ALA A 66 8.56 -0.53 6.78
N PHE A 67 7.25 -0.71 6.59
CA PHE A 67 6.54 -1.93 6.97
C PHE A 67 7.06 -3.15 6.19
N CYS A 68 7.22 -3.06 4.87
CA CYS A 68 7.73 -4.16 4.05
C CYS A 68 9.14 -4.56 4.43
N LEU A 69 10.02 -3.61 4.72
CA LEU A 69 11.39 -3.88 5.18
C LEU A 69 11.39 -4.59 6.53
N ALA A 70 10.59 -4.11 7.48
CA ALA A 70 10.45 -4.76 8.80
C ALA A 70 9.87 -6.17 8.70
N ALA A 71 8.91 -6.40 7.81
CA ALA A 71 8.35 -7.72 7.53
C ALA A 71 9.43 -8.65 6.95
N HIS A 72 10.21 -8.16 5.98
CA HIS A 72 11.31 -8.92 5.38
C HIS A 72 12.36 -9.33 6.41
N GLU A 73 12.71 -8.46 7.35
CA GLU A 73 13.64 -8.76 8.45
C GLU A 73 13.13 -9.91 9.32
N GLN A 74 11.80 -10.09 9.42
CA GLN A 74 11.16 -11.21 10.13
C GLN A 74 10.97 -12.46 9.26
N GLY A 75 11.51 -12.49 8.02
CA GLY A 75 11.34 -13.61 7.09
C GLY A 75 9.96 -13.68 6.44
N LEU A 76 9.20 -12.59 6.45
CA LEU A 76 7.89 -12.49 5.82
C LEU A 76 8.00 -11.86 4.43
N GLY A 77 7.17 -12.35 3.51
CA GLY A 77 6.98 -11.78 2.18
C GLY A 77 5.80 -10.81 2.15
N THR A 78 5.93 -9.75 1.37
CA THR A 78 4.90 -8.72 1.17
C THR A 78 4.87 -8.28 -0.28
N VAL A 79 3.73 -7.73 -0.71
CA VAL A 79 3.62 -6.99 -1.97
C VAL A 79 2.64 -5.84 -1.79
N ILE A 80 2.96 -4.67 -2.33
CA ILE A 80 2.08 -3.49 -2.27
C ILE A 80 1.16 -3.52 -3.48
N LEU A 81 -0.16 -3.61 -3.25
CA LEU A 81 -1.19 -3.64 -4.26
C LEU A 81 -1.96 -2.31 -4.26
N GLY A 82 -1.96 -1.63 -5.42
CA GLY A 82 -2.70 -0.40 -5.66
C GLY A 82 -3.83 -0.53 -6.70
N LEU A 83 -4.01 -1.73 -7.29
CA LEU A 83 -5.05 -1.98 -8.29
C LEU A 83 -6.19 -2.78 -7.65
N PHE A 84 -7.21 -2.09 -7.19
CA PHE A 84 -8.42 -2.63 -6.58
C PHE A 84 -9.59 -1.64 -6.71
N ASP A 85 -10.80 -2.10 -6.50
CA ASP A 85 -11.98 -1.24 -6.36
C ASP A 85 -11.93 -0.57 -4.98
N GLU A 86 -11.53 0.70 -4.96
CA GLU A 86 -11.31 1.46 -3.73
C GLU A 86 -12.61 1.70 -2.95
N GLU A 87 -13.69 2.01 -3.66
CA GLU A 87 -15.00 2.28 -3.04
C GLU A 87 -15.53 1.02 -2.34
N GLU A 88 -15.53 -0.11 -3.03
CA GLU A 88 -15.99 -1.38 -2.48
C GLU A 88 -15.08 -1.86 -1.34
N ALA A 89 -13.75 -1.76 -1.51
CA ALA A 89 -12.79 -2.15 -0.47
C ALA A 89 -12.94 -1.27 0.79
N SER A 90 -13.10 0.03 0.63
CA SER A 90 -13.32 0.96 1.75
C SER A 90 -14.62 0.66 2.50
N ARG A 91 -15.69 0.34 1.76
CA ARG A 91 -16.97 -0.08 2.33
C ARG A 91 -16.85 -1.37 3.12
N LEU A 92 -16.17 -2.39 2.56
CA LEU A 92 -15.91 -3.67 3.23
C LEU A 92 -15.08 -3.53 4.50
N LEU A 93 -14.13 -2.60 4.49
CA LEU A 93 -13.28 -2.30 5.65
C LEU A 93 -13.98 -1.42 6.68
N GLU A 94 -15.16 -0.88 6.36
CA GLU A 94 -15.90 0.04 7.24
C GLU A 94 -15.02 1.23 7.64
N LEU A 95 -14.29 1.80 6.66
CA LEU A 95 -13.40 2.90 6.94
C LEU A 95 -14.19 4.10 7.48
N PRO A 96 -13.75 4.69 8.60
CA PRO A 96 -14.40 5.87 9.13
C PRO A 96 -14.19 7.08 8.21
N GLU A 97 -15.08 8.06 8.31
CA GLU A 97 -14.92 9.35 7.65
C GLU A 97 -13.56 9.97 7.96
N GLY A 98 -12.97 10.62 6.97
CA GLY A 98 -11.63 11.20 7.09
C GLY A 98 -10.48 10.21 6.92
N ARG A 99 -10.75 9.00 6.42
CA ARG A 99 -9.75 8.02 6.01
C ARG A 99 -9.92 7.62 4.55
N GLU A 100 -8.80 7.50 3.86
CA GLU A 100 -8.69 7.07 2.47
C GLU A 100 -7.87 5.78 2.42
N LEU A 101 -8.33 4.77 1.70
CA LEU A 101 -7.58 3.53 1.47
C LEU A 101 -6.53 3.79 0.38
N VAL A 102 -5.27 3.56 0.71
CA VAL A 102 -4.14 3.83 -0.21
C VAL A 102 -3.66 2.56 -0.89
N ALA A 103 -3.49 1.49 -0.13
CA ALA A 103 -2.96 0.23 -0.62
C ALA A 103 -3.41 -0.96 0.22
N LEU A 104 -3.34 -2.13 -0.38
CA LEU A 104 -3.49 -3.42 0.29
C LEU A 104 -2.13 -4.14 0.26
N ILE A 105 -1.66 -4.63 1.42
CA ILE A 105 -0.39 -5.35 1.52
C ILE A 105 -0.65 -6.75 2.07
N PRO A 106 -0.83 -7.76 1.21
CA PRO A 106 -0.79 -9.16 1.63
C PRO A 106 0.55 -9.48 2.27
N ILE A 107 0.53 -10.23 3.36
CA ILE A 107 1.71 -10.61 4.13
C ILE A 107 1.63 -12.05 4.57
N GLY A 108 2.75 -12.78 4.51
CA GLY A 108 2.85 -14.17 4.94
C GLY A 108 4.24 -14.75 4.72
N HIS A 109 4.44 -16.00 5.09
CA HIS A 109 5.67 -16.70 4.75
C HIS A 109 5.70 -17.02 3.25
N PRO A 110 6.76 -16.59 2.52
CA PRO A 110 6.84 -16.86 1.09
C PRO A 110 6.99 -18.38 0.85
N ALA A 111 6.22 -18.91 -0.12
CA ALA A 111 6.32 -20.31 -0.51
C ALA A 111 7.64 -20.60 -1.26
N GLU A 112 8.14 -19.58 -1.96
CA GLU A 112 9.41 -19.63 -2.71
C GLU A 112 10.10 -18.26 -2.67
N ALA A 113 11.40 -18.22 -2.89
CA ALA A 113 12.12 -16.97 -3.06
C ALA A 113 11.89 -16.44 -4.48
N PRO A 114 11.25 -15.27 -4.67
CA PRO A 114 11.03 -14.73 -6.00
C PRO A 114 12.37 -14.33 -6.64
N VAL A 115 12.47 -14.52 -7.95
CA VAL A 115 13.60 -13.99 -8.72
C VAL A 115 13.48 -12.47 -8.78
N ALA A 116 14.52 -11.79 -8.30
CA ALA A 116 14.54 -10.32 -8.35
C ALA A 116 14.52 -9.82 -9.81
N PRO A 117 13.58 -8.95 -10.20
CA PRO A 117 13.58 -8.37 -11.53
C PRO A 117 14.82 -7.47 -11.71
N LYS A 118 15.26 -7.31 -12.97
CA LYS A 118 16.37 -6.41 -13.30
C LYS A 118 16.06 -4.99 -12.77
N ARG A 119 17.01 -4.44 -12.03
CA ARG A 119 16.94 -3.05 -11.52
C ARG A 119 17.94 -2.18 -12.29
N LYS A 120 17.65 -0.89 -12.35
CA LYS A 120 18.65 0.11 -12.79
C LYS A 120 19.77 0.18 -11.76
N THR A 121 20.96 0.60 -12.22
CA THR A 121 22.10 0.81 -11.31
C THR A 121 21.90 2.11 -10.53
N VAL A 122 22.71 2.32 -9.49
CA VAL A 122 22.69 3.57 -8.72
C VAL A 122 23.07 4.74 -9.64
N GLU A 123 24.02 4.55 -10.52
CA GLU A 123 24.50 5.55 -11.50
C GLU A 123 23.41 5.96 -12.49
N ASP A 124 22.50 5.02 -12.85
CA ASP A 124 21.34 5.32 -13.71
C ASP A 124 20.27 6.19 -13.03
N LEU A 125 20.27 6.23 -11.70
CA LEU A 125 19.21 6.83 -10.90
C LEU A 125 19.66 8.09 -10.15
N LEU A 126 20.96 8.21 -9.88
CA LEU A 126 21.55 9.27 -9.08
C LEU A 126 22.31 10.26 -9.97
N SER A 127 22.07 11.55 -9.79
CA SER A 127 22.86 12.62 -10.38
C SER A 127 23.35 13.57 -9.30
N TYR A 128 24.59 14.03 -9.44
CA TYR A 128 25.17 15.05 -8.59
C TYR A 128 25.07 16.41 -9.29
N GLN A 129 24.63 17.42 -8.55
CA GLN A 129 24.66 18.81 -9.01
C GLN A 129 25.89 19.49 -8.40
N SER A 130 26.77 20.05 -9.25
CA SER A 130 27.97 20.78 -8.83
C SER A 130 27.74 22.29 -9.01
#